data_8abae0b40c6acb853d1a351fe575e89f
#
_entry.id   8abae0b40c6acb853d1a351fe575e89f
#
_cell.length_a   1.000
_cell.length_b   1.000
_cell.length_c   1.000
_cell.angle_alpha   90.00
_cell.angle_beta   90.00
_cell.angle_gamma   90.00
#
_symmetry.space_group_name_H-M   'P 1'
#
loop_
_entity.id
_entity.type
_entity.pdbx_description
1 polymer ?
#
loop_
_entity_poly.entity_id
_entity_poly.type
_entity_poly.pdbx_seq_one_letter_code
_entity_poly.pdbx_strand_id
1 'polypeptide(L)'
;MSDYYFAREVVETPLYDFPDEFSDSVPSSVFTYPNKPIPLVKRFAPTEDYKITDVFLIPLLVIRSDVFESISFNNLFGVNWVDITLVDNGNHAYKMLQLCNEINVIDRDKSDFDFYDEFEGGEFISGMNRLVVNDDLIDSIEVEKRLIFRDSGWKDKIFYHKSIMEMFLEQKVQGIEFFSVDDYSEFV
;
A
#
# COMPACT_ATOMS: atom_id res chain seq x y z
N MET A 1 0.12 10.44 -20.02
CA MET A 1 -0.56 9.24 -19.48
C MET A 1 0.36 8.67 -18.43
N SER A 2 -0.03 8.71 -17.17
CA SER A 2 0.83 8.25 -16.08
C SER A 2 1.01 6.74 -16.15
N ASP A 3 2.25 6.27 -15.98
CA ASP A 3 2.54 4.84 -15.83
C ASP A 3 2.36 4.37 -14.37
N TYR A 4 1.61 5.13 -13.57
CA TYR A 4 1.40 4.86 -12.16
C TYR A 4 -0.06 4.57 -11.83
N TYR A 5 -0.23 3.76 -10.80
CA TYR A 5 -1.51 3.25 -10.33
C TYR A 5 -1.58 3.33 -8.82
N PHE A 6 -2.78 3.54 -8.31
CA PHE A 6 -3.13 3.25 -6.93
C PHE A 6 -3.80 1.90 -6.83
N ALA A 7 -3.74 1.32 -5.64
CA ALA A 7 -4.44 0.09 -5.32
C ALA A 7 -5.60 0.36 -4.37
N ARG A 8 -6.69 -0.40 -4.50
CA ARG A 8 -7.77 -0.48 -3.53
C ARG A 8 -8.16 -1.92 -3.26
N GLU A 9 -8.68 -2.17 -2.08
CA GLU A 9 -9.27 -3.48 -1.77
C GLU A 9 -10.56 -3.68 -2.57
N VAL A 10 -10.77 -4.93 -3.02
CA VAL A 10 -12.07 -5.34 -3.55
C VAL A 10 -13.05 -5.40 -2.38
N VAL A 11 -14.25 -4.90 -2.60
CA VAL A 11 -15.34 -4.86 -1.60
C VAL A 11 -15.56 -6.24 -0.97
N GLU A 12 -15.82 -6.26 0.37
CA GLU A 12 -16.10 -7.44 1.19
C GLU A 12 -14.88 -8.20 1.76
N THR A 13 -13.69 -7.60 1.75
CA THR A 13 -12.57 -8.18 2.50
C THR A 13 -12.75 -7.99 4.01
N PRO A 14 -12.36 -8.96 4.85
CA PRO A 14 -12.31 -8.77 6.29
C PRO A 14 -11.28 -7.74 6.69
N LEU A 15 -11.56 -6.97 7.74
CA LEU A 15 -10.60 -6.06 8.32
C LEU A 15 -9.69 -6.83 9.29
N TYR A 16 -8.39 -6.72 9.07
CA TYR A 16 -7.35 -7.26 9.95
C TYR A 16 -6.54 -6.12 10.56
N ASP A 17 -5.98 -6.39 11.73
CA ASP A 17 -5.15 -5.42 12.44
C ASP A 17 -4.11 -6.14 13.29
N PHE A 18 -3.10 -5.40 13.74
CA PHE A 18 -2.15 -5.89 14.73
C PHE A 18 -2.83 -6.05 16.08
N PRO A 19 -2.48 -7.08 16.88
CA PRO A 19 -2.78 -7.10 18.29
C PRO A 19 -2.23 -5.84 18.99
N ASP A 20 -2.89 -5.35 20.02
CA ASP A 20 -2.56 -4.08 20.69
C ASP A 20 -1.08 -4.03 21.17
N GLU A 21 -0.51 -5.18 21.54
CA GLU A 21 0.89 -5.32 21.92
C GLU A 21 1.90 -5.11 20.78
N PHE A 22 1.43 -5.12 19.53
CA PHE A 22 2.26 -4.94 18.34
C PHE A 22 2.00 -3.62 17.62
N SER A 23 0.91 -2.91 17.90
CA SER A 23 0.50 -1.71 17.18
C SER A 23 1.59 -0.63 17.12
N ASP A 24 2.35 -0.47 18.20
CA ASP A 24 3.42 0.53 18.31
C ASP A 24 4.78 0.03 17.82
N SER A 25 4.91 -1.27 17.52
CA SER A 25 6.20 -1.91 17.24
C SER A 25 6.50 -2.15 15.77
N VAL A 26 5.52 -1.89 14.88
CA VAL A 26 5.65 -2.12 13.43
C VAL A 26 5.52 -0.80 12.66
N PRO A 27 6.55 0.07 12.69
CA PRO A 27 6.51 1.30 11.92
C PRO A 27 6.50 1.00 10.42
N SER A 28 5.62 1.64 9.68
CA SER A 28 5.51 1.51 8.24
C SER A 28 6.66 2.17 7.46
N SER A 29 7.39 3.06 8.13
CA SER A 29 8.43 3.91 7.53
C SER A 29 9.86 3.54 7.90
N VAL A 30 10.04 2.45 8.67
CA VAL A 30 11.37 1.96 9.07
C VAL A 30 11.42 0.47 8.87
N PHE A 31 12.50 -0.03 8.28
CA PHE A 31 12.66 -1.48 8.14
C PHE A 31 12.84 -2.14 9.50
N THR A 32 11.99 -3.11 9.76
CA THR A 32 12.08 -3.97 10.94
C THR A 32 12.39 -5.40 10.51
N TYR A 33 13.11 -6.11 11.33
CA TYR A 33 13.52 -7.50 11.07
C TYR A 33 13.12 -8.36 12.26
N PRO A 34 11.83 -8.65 12.43
CA PRO A 34 11.35 -9.43 13.56
C PRO A 34 11.88 -10.87 13.47
N ASN A 35 12.26 -11.45 14.61
CA ASN A 35 12.75 -12.82 14.69
C ASN A 35 11.64 -13.88 14.50
N LYS A 36 10.38 -13.46 14.46
CA LYS A 36 9.20 -14.31 14.27
C LYS A 36 8.17 -13.57 13.44
N PRO A 37 7.32 -14.29 12.68
CA PRO A 37 6.22 -13.68 11.98
C PRO A 37 5.33 -12.84 12.93
N ILE A 38 4.92 -11.67 12.48
CA ILE A 38 4.03 -10.78 13.23
C ILE A 38 2.60 -11.27 13.04
N PRO A 39 1.81 -11.45 14.11
CA PRO A 39 0.41 -11.84 13.96
C PRO A 39 -0.44 -10.68 13.43
N LEU A 40 -1.35 -10.98 12.50
CA LEU A 40 -2.52 -10.17 12.17
C LEU A 40 -3.77 -10.91 12.60
N VAL A 41 -4.65 -10.23 13.30
CA VAL A 41 -5.89 -10.81 13.80
C VAL A 41 -7.10 -10.14 13.15
N LYS A 42 -8.15 -10.91 12.92
CA LYS A 42 -9.38 -10.39 12.39
C LYS A 42 -10.08 -9.50 13.42
N ARG A 43 -10.41 -8.26 13.02
CA ARG A 43 -11.19 -7.32 13.82
C ARG A 43 -12.66 -7.32 13.40
N PHE A 44 -12.90 -7.44 12.10
CA PHE A 44 -14.25 -7.40 11.55
C PHE A 44 -14.36 -8.28 10.31
N ALA A 45 -15.52 -8.87 10.08
CA ALA A 45 -15.87 -9.54 8.82
C ALA A 45 -17.18 -8.95 8.29
N PRO A 46 -17.27 -8.63 7.00
CA PRO A 46 -18.46 -8.02 6.41
C PRO A 46 -19.66 -8.99 6.37
N THR A 47 -19.38 -10.28 6.26
CA THR A 47 -20.37 -11.36 6.23
C THR A 47 -19.85 -12.60 6.97
N GLU A 48 -20.73 -13.56 7.31
CA GLU A 48 -20.31 -14.83 7.92
C GLU A 48 -19.54 -15.74 6.92
N ASP A 49 -19.82 -15.61 5.62
CA ASP A 49 -19.26 -16.44 4.55
C ASP A 49 -18.16 -15.73 3.75
N TYR A 50 -17.41 -14.80 4.37
CA TYR A 50 -16.29 -14.12 3.71
C TYR A 50 -15.18 -15.10 3.33
N LYS A 51 -14.42 -14.73 2.30
CA LYS A 51 -13.22 -15.47 1.89
C LYS A 51 -11.96 -14.68 2.24
N ILE A 52 -10.96 -15.41 2.72
CA ILE A 52 -9.61 -14.86 2.87
C ILE A 52 -9.04 -14.65 1.46
N THR A 53 -8.67 -13.43 1.14
CA THR A 53 -8.11 -13.05 -0.17
C THR A 53 -6.59 -13.21 -0.22
N ASP A 54 -6.03 -13.09 -1.43
CA ASP A 54 -4.57 -13.16 -1.62
C ASP A 54 -3.87 -11.91 -1.08
N VAL A 55 -4.58 -10.77 -1.07
CA VAL A 55 -4.03 -9.46 -0.69
C VAL A 55 -5.00 -8.70 0.19
N PHE A 56 -4.43 -7.95 1.15
CA PHE A 56 -5.08 -6.91 1.97
C PHE A 56 -4.25 -5.64 1.87
N LEU A 57 -4.90 -4.47 1.99
CA LEU A 57 -4.22 -3.18 2.00
C LEU A 57 -4.21 -2.50 3.38
N ILE A 58 -4.99 -3.01 4.32
CA ILE A 58 -5.10 -2.49 5.69
C ILE A 58 -4.60 -3.56 6.66
N PRO A 59 -3.69 -3.23 7.59
CA PRO A 59 -3.08 -1.92 7.87
C PRO A 59 -2.02 -1.47 6.86
N LEU A 60 -1.50 -2.35 6.04
CA LEU A 60 -0.51 -2.13 4.98
C LEU A 60 -0.73 -3.18 3.90
N LEU A 61 -0.06 -3.06 2.75
CA LEU A 61 -0.08 -4.11 1.73
C LEU A 61 0.46 -5.42 2.31
N VAL A 62 -0.41 -6.42 2.39
CA VAL A 62 -0.11 -7.78 2.86
C VAL A 62 -0.47 -8.76 1.77
N ILE A 63 0.45 -9.65 1.38
CA ILE A 63 0.29 -10.61 0.28
C ILE A 63 0.49 -12.03 0.83
N ARG A 64 -0.36 -12.97 0.43
CA ARG A 64 -0.20 -14.39 0.77
C ARG A 64 1.16 -14.92 0.27
N SER A 65 1.87 -15.68 1.10
CA SER A 65 3.28 -16.02 0.84
C SER A 65 3.49 -16.78 -0.45
N ASP A 66 2.60 -17.69 -0.84
CA ASP A 66 2.70 -18.44 -2.09
C ASP A 66 2.50 -17.56 -3.33
N VAL A 67 1.60 -16.57 -3.24
CA VAL A 67 1.40 -15.55 -4.29
C VAL A 67 2.62 -14.65 -4.39
N PHE A 68 3.15 -14.19 -3.24
CA PHE A 68 4.37 -13.39 -3.18
C PHE A 68 5.55 -14.07 -3.87
N GLU A 69 5.75 -15.36 -3.61
CA GLU A 69 6.82 -16.16 -4.24
C GLU A 69 6.63 -16.25 -5.76
N SER A 70 5.38 -16.32 -6.23
CA SER A 70 5.07 -16.41 -7.66
C SER A 70 5.31 -15.09 -8.40
N ILE A 71 5.13 -13.94 -7.74
CA ILE A 71 5.32 -12.60 -8.32
C ILE A 71 6.80 -12.19 -8.40
N SER A 72 7.68 -12.82 -7.60
CA SER A 72 9.11 -12.53 -7.61
C SER A 72 9.48 -11.06 -7.32
N PHE A 73 8.93 -10.47 -6.26
CA PHE A 73 9.25 -9.11 -5.79
C PHE A 73 10.68 -8.95 -5.27
N ASN A 74 11.66 -9.45 -5.99
CA ASN A 74 13.05 -9.42 -5.54
C ASN A 74 13.68 -8.04 -5.77
N ASN A 75 14.33 -7.53 -4.73
CA ASN A 75 15.20 -6.35 -4.78
C ASN A 75 14.54 -5.04 -5.23
N LEU A 76 13.30 -4.77 -4.83
CA LEU A 76 12.68 -3.46 -5.04
C LEU A 76 13.37 -2.41 -4.16
N PHE A 77 13.72 -1.27 -4.75
CA PHE A 77 14.37 -0.19 -4.03
C PHE A 77 13.48 0.38 -2.92
N GLY A 78 14.03 0.52 -1.73
CA GLY A 78 13.32 1.06 -0.56
C GLY A 78 12.17 0.19 -0.06
N VAL A 79 12.15 -1.09 -0.43
CA VAL A 79 11.12 -2.08 -0.04
C VAL A 79 11.75 -3.18 0.80
N ASN A 80 11.08 -3.53 1.89
CA ASN A 80 11.35 -4.72 2.70
C ASN A 80 10.05 -5.49 2.91
N TRP A 81 10.15 -6.79 3.10
CA TRP A 81 9.03 -7.68 3.36
C TRP A 81 9.18 -8.38 4.70
N VAL A 82 8.13 -8.33 5.50
CA VAL A 82 8.09 -8.92 6.83
C VAL A 82 7.13 -10.10 6.83
N ASP A 83 7.54 -11.19 7.47
CA ASP A 83 6.69 -12.35 7.65
C ASP A 83 5.52 -12.05 8.58
N ILE A 84 4.33 -12.39 8.12
CA ILE A 84 3.06 -12.22 8.84
C ILE A 84 2.41 -13.58 9.01
N THR A 85 1.81 -13.79 10.18
CA THR A 85 0.85 -14.87 10.40
C THR A 85 -0.54 -14.27 10.52
N LEU A 86 -1.37 -14.47 9.51
CA LEU A 86 -2.78 -14.13 9.57
C LEU A 86 -3.52 -15.18 10.40
N VAL A 87 -4.13 -14.75 11.51
CA VAL A 87 -4.86 -15.60 12.44
C VAL A 87 -6.36 -15.45 12.20
N ASP A 88 -6.90 -16.34 11.36
CA ASP A 88 -8.32 -16.37 11.01
C ASP A 88 -8.74 -17.76 10.52
N ASN A 89 -9.57 -18.48 11.30
CA ASN A 89 -9.95 -19.87 11.04
C ASN A 89 -8.74 -20.81 10.77
N GLY A 90 -7.60 -20.50 11.43
CA GLY A 90 -6.30 -21.13 11.23
C GLY A 90 -5.18 -20.10 11.17
N ASN A 91 -4.00 -20.53 10.78
CA ASN A 91 -2.84 -19.69 10.59
C ASN A 91 -2.44 -19.72 9.10
N HIS A 92 -2.37 -18.55 8.48
CA HIS A 92 -2.00 -18.41 7.08
C HIS A 92 -0.75 -17.55 6.96
N ALA A 93 0.18 -17.98 6.13
CA ALA A 93 1.44 -17.27 5.91
C ALA A 93 1.26 -16.15 4.89
N TYR A 94 1.69 -14.94 5.27
CA TYR A 94 1.66 -13.74 4.45
C TYR A 94 2.98 -12.98 4.55
N LYS A 95 3.19 -12.05 3.63
CA LYS A 95 4.28 -11.07 3.63
C LYS A 95 3.67 -9.67 3.67
N MET A 96 4.19 -8.80 4.52
CA MET A 96 3.77 -7.41 4.63
C MET A 96 4.82 -6.48 4.07
N LEU A 97 4.39 -5.52 3.28
CA LEU A 97 5.24 -4.46 2.73
C LEU A 97 5.65 -3.48 3.82
N GLN A 98 6.94 -3.23 3.92
CA GLN A 98 7.51 -2.04 4.56
C GLN A 98 8.13 -1.16 3.48
N LEU A 99 7.66 0.08 3.36
CA LEU A 99 8.03 0.99 2.29
C LEU A 99 8.73 2.23 2.86
N CYS A 100 10.05 2.33 2.61
CA CYS A 100 10.88 3.47 2.98
C CYS A 100 11.22 4.36 1.78
N ASN A 101 10.68 4.07 0.60
CA ASN A 101 10.90 4.84 -0.61
C ASN A 101 9.89 6.00 -0.64
N GLU A 102 10.36 7.21 -0.39
CA GLU A 102 9.55 8.43 -0.41
C GLU A 102 10.09 9.37 -1.50
N ILE A 103 9.20 9.79 -2.41
CA ILE A 103 9.51 10.69 -3.52
C ILE A 103 8.46 11.81 -3.51
N ASN A 104 8.89 13.06 -3.60
CA ASN A 104 7.96 14.20 -3.64
C ASN A 104 7.49 14.45 -5.09
N VAL A 105 6.49 13.70 -5.53
CA VAL A 105 6.04 13.70 -6.94
C VAL A 105 4.79 14.52 -7.20
N ILE A 106 4.05 14.91 -6.17
CA ILE A 106 2.80 15.64 -6.32
C ILE A 106 3.11 17.11 -6.64
N ASP A 107 2.58 17.61 -7.76
CA ASP A 107 2.58 19.03 -8.10
C ASP A 107 1.54 19.74 -7.25
N ARG A 108 2.00 20.33 -6.14
CA ARG A 108 1.12 20.96 -5.14
C ARG A 108 0.43 22.23 -5.65
N ASP A 109 1.02 22.90 -6.63
CA ASP A 109 0.46 24.12 -7.20
C ASP A 109 -0.70 23.82 -8.16
N LYS A 110 -0.71 22.61 -8.74
CA LYS A 110 -1.73 22.16 -9.69
C LYS A 110 -2.72 21.16 -9.12
N SER A 111 -2.40 20.52 -8.01
CA SER A 111 -3.30 19.61 -7.29
C SER A 111 -4.27 20.41 -6.41
N ASP A 112 -5.43 19.81 -6.12
CA ASP A 112 -6.45 20.42 -5.27
C ASP A 112 -6.63 19.55 -4.03
N PHE A 113 -6.27 20.12 -2.88
CA PHE A 113 -6.22 19.43 -1.60
C PHE A 113 -7.23 19.98 -0.63
N ASP A 114 -7.81 19.12 0.19
CA ASP A 114 -8.48 19.47 1.42
C ASP A 114 -7.49 19.33 2.60
N PHE A 115 -7.45 20.32 3.47
CA PHE A 115 -6.57 20.34 4.62
C PHE A 115 -7.36 20.30 5.93
N TYR A 116 -6.81 19.62 6.94
CA TYR A 116 -7.27 19.79 8.32
C TYR A 116 -6.56 20.98 8.96
N ASP A 117 -7.35 21.95 9.43
CA ASP A 117 -6.87 23.24 9.99
C ASP A 117 -6.35 23.15 11.44
N GLU A 118 -6.30 22.00 12.11
CA GLU A 118 -6.29 21.97 13.57
C GLU A 118 -5.12 21.20 14.23
N PHE A 119 -3.94 21.11 13.65
CA PHE A 119 -2.81 20.56 14.41
C PHE A 119 -1.63 21.53 14.50
N GLU A 120 -1.16 21.77 15.76
CA GLU A 120 0.09 22.49 16.07
C GLU A 120 1.32 21.79 15.46
N GLY A 121 1.44 21.71 14.17
CA GLY A 121 2.58 21.01 13.55
C GLY A 121 2.62 20.99 12.03
N GLY A 122 1.63 21.52 11.36
CA GLY A 122 1.62 21.60 9.91
C GLY A 122 0.26 21.28 9.28
N GLU A 123 0.14 21.59 8.01
CA GLU A 123 -1.02 21.25 7.20
C GLU A 123 -0.99 19.74 6.90
N PHE A 124 -2.00 19.01 7.37
CA PHE A 124 -2.23 17.62 6.97
C PHE A 124 -3.21 17.59 5.82
N ILE A 125 -2.86 16.90 4.74
CA ILE A 125 -3.78 16.64 3.65
C ILE A 125 -4.85 15.68 4.18
N SER A 126 -6.09 16.15 4.26
CA SER A 126 -7.25 15.35 4.67
C SER A 126 -7.92 14.66 3.50
N GLY A 127 -7.75 15.24 2.30
CA GLY A 127 -8.31 14.74 1.09
C GLY A 127 -7.67 15.36 -0.15
N MET A 128 -7.98 14.80 -1.31
CA MET A 128 -7.49 15.31 -2.58
C MET A 128 -8.56 15.20 -3.66
N ASN A 129 -9.06 16.36 -4.10
CA ASN A 129 -10.10 16.44 -5.13
C ASN A 129 -9.52 16.26 -6.54
N ARG A 130 -8.28 16.68 -6.74
CA ARG A 130 -7.56 16.53 -7.99
C ARG A 130 -6.08 16.31 -7.72
N LEU A 131 -5.54 15.21 -8.24
CA LEU A 131 -4.14 14.89 -8.20
C LEU A 131 -3.46 15.25 -9.52
N VAL A 132 -2.36 15.99 -9.43
CA VAL A 132 -1.46 16.24 -10.56
C VAL A 132 -0.06 15.80 -10.15
N VAL A 133 0.50 14.90 -10.93
CA VAL A 133 1.85 14.37 -10.73
C VAL A 133 2.83 15.19 -11.57
N ASN A 134 4.03 15.41 -11.06
CA ASN A 134 5.12 16.06 -11.77
C ASN A 134 5.87 15.02 -12.61
N ASP A 135 5.46 14.83 -13.86
CA ASP A 135 6.03 13.83 -14.78
C ASP A 135 7.51 14.09 -15.03
N ASP A 136 7.95 15.34 -15.18
CA ASP A 136 9.36 15.69 -15.41
C ASP A 136 10.24 15.25 -14.25
N LEU A 137 9.76 15.39 -13.01
CA LEU A 137 10.46 14.93 -11.82
C LEU A 137 10.54 13.41 -11.78
N ILE A 138 9.41 12.74 -11.99
CA ILE A 138 9.37 11.28 -12.02
C ILE A 138 10.33 10.74 -13.09
N ASP A 139 10.33 11.30 -14.28
CA ASP A 139 11.16 10.84 -15.39
C ASP A 139 12.65 11.11 -15.18
N SER A 140 13.00 12.02 -14.29
CA SER A 140 14.39 12.25 -13.87
C SER A 140 14.95 11.15 -12.96
N ILE A 141 14.09 10.31 -12.36
CA ILE A 141 14.47 9.23 -11.44
C ILE A 141 14.58 7.91 -12.20
N GLU A 142 15.65 7.15 -11.95
CA GLU A 142 15.83 5.82 -12.51
C GLU A 142 14.61 4.91 -12.21
N VAL A 143 14.14 4.17 -13.23
CA VAL A 143 12.91 3.35 -13.11
C VAL A 143 12.96 2.40 -11.92
N GLU A 144 14.10 1.76 -11.67
CA GLU A 144 14.30 0.81 -10.58
C GLU A 144 14.09 1.44 -9.19
N LYS A 145 14.25 2.76 -9.08
CA LYS A 145 14.06 3.52 -7.83
C LYS A 145 12.63 4.04 -7.65
N ARG A 146 11.80 3.92 -8.67
CA ARG A 146 10.42 4.44 -8.66
C ARG A 146 9.35 3.39 -8.96
N LEU A 147 9.67 2.10 -8.78
CA LEU A 147 8.72 1.01 -9.04
C LEU A 147 7.58 0.96 -8.02
N ILE A 148 7.90 1.18 -6.75
CA ILE A 148 6.92 1.35 -5.66
C ILE A 148 7.43 2.45 -4.74
N PHE A 149 6.62 3.45 -4.48
CA PHE A 149 6.96 4.54 -3.58
C PHE A 149 5.69 5.20 -3.00
N ARG A 150 5.87 6.08 -2.02
CA ARG A 150 4.84 7.00 -1.55
C ARG A 150 5.29 8.44 -1.75
N ASP A 151 4.35 9.37 -1.86
CA ASP A 151 4.69 10.79 -1.83
C ASP A 151 5.12 11.19 -0.42
N SER A 152 6.18 12.00 -0.31
CA SER A 152 6.73 12.43 0.98
C SER A 152 5.77 13.31 1.78
N GLY A 153 4.84 13.98 1.11
CA GLY A 153 3.83 14.84 1.72
C GLY A 153 2.43 14.21 1.83
N TRP A 154 2.22 13.03 1.21
CA TRP A 154 0.97 12.29 1.27
C TRP A 154 1.23 10.78 1.39
N LYS A 155 1.56 10.37 2.62
CA LYS A 155 2.10 9.03 2.91
C LYS A 155 1.06 7.91 2.88
N ASP A 156 -0.22 8.24 2.83
CA ASP A 156 -1.31 7.25 2.88
C ASP A 156 -1.51 6.50 1.56
N LYS A 157 -1.01 7.06 0.45
CA LYS A 157 -1.12 6.44 -0.87
C LYS A 157 0.22 5.92 -1.36
N ILE A 158 0.18 4.70 -1.87
CA ILE A 158 1.33 4.04 -2.49
C ILE A 158 1.16 4.09 -4.01
N PHE A 159 2.17 4.60 -4.68
CA PHE A 159 2.27 4.62 -6.13
C PHE A 159 2.90 3.32 -6.62
N TYR A 160 2.23 2.64 -7.52
CA TYR A 160 2.71 1.42 -8.17
C TYR A 160 2.98 1.71 -9.63
N HIS A 161 4.20 1.47 -10.09
CA HIS A 161 4.53 1.54 -11.51
C HIS A 161 3.75 0.45 -12.28
N LYS A 162 3.42 0.72 -13.54
CA LYS A 162 2.68 -0.20 -14.42
C LYS A 162 3.22 -1.62 -14.41
N SER A 163 4.55 -1.80 -14.42
CA SER A 163 5.15 -3.14 -14.39
C SER A 163 4.84 -3.92 -13.12
N ILE A 164 4.67 -3.24 -11.98
CA ILE A 164 4.27 -3.89 -10.72
C ILE A 164 2.79 -4.30 -10.79
N MET A 165 1.92 -3.40 -11.26
CA MET A 165 0.50 -3.70 -11.48
C MET A 165 0.33 -4.91 -12.42
N GLU A 166 1.07 -4.95 -13.55
CA GLU A 166 1.04 -6.04 -14.51
C GLU A 166 1.42 -7.38 -13.87
N MET A 167 2.41 -7.43 -12.95
CA MET A 167 2.77 -8.66 -12.22
C MET A 167 1.59 -9.21 -11.39
N PHE A 168 0.82 -8.33 -10.72
CA PHE A 168 -0.38 -8.75 -9.99
C PHE A 168 -1.46 -9.30 -10.92
N LEU A 169 -1.69 -8.63 -12.06
CA LEU A 169 -2.69 -9.03 -13.05
C LEU A 169 -2.35 -10.38 -13.71
N GLU A 170 -1.09 -10.59 -14.06
CA GLU A 170 -0.62 -11.85 -14.67
C GLU A 170 -0.85 -13.05 -13.74
N GLN A 171 -0.66 -12.87 -12.44
CA GLN A 171 -0.89 -13.90 -11.42
C GLN A 171 -2.37 -14.01 -11.00
N LYS A 172 -3.26 -13.15 -11.54
CA LYS A 172 -4.69 -13.11 -11.21
C LYS A 172 -4.94 -13.01 -9.71
N VAL A 173 -4.16 -12.17 -9.05
CA VAL A 173 -4.22 -11.96 -7.60
C VAL A 173 -5.59 -11.45 -7.18
N GLN A 174 -6.18 -12.05 -6.15
CA GLN A 174 -7.50 -11.70 -5.64
C GLN A 174 -7.39 -10.75 -4.45
N GLY A 175 -8.35 -9.84 -4.32
CA GLY A 175 -8.46 -8.91 -3.18
C GLY A 175 -7.93 -7.51 -3.48
N ILE A 176 -7.39 -7.26 -4.66
CA ILE A 176 -6.82 -5.97 -5.05
C ILE A 176 -7.27 -5.56 -6.45
N GLU A 177 -7.58 -4.29 -6.61
CA GLU A 177 -7.82 -3.64 -7.90
C GLU A 177 -6.87 -2.44 -8.05
N PHE A 178 -6.46 -2.16 -9.28
CA PHE A 178 -5.65 -1.02 -9.62
C PHE A 178 -6.41 -0.03 -10.48
N PHE A 179 -6.22 1.25 -10.24
CA PHE A 179 -6.76 2.33 -11.04
C PHE A 179 -5.67 3.37 -11.32
N SER A 180 -5.75 3.99 -12.48
CA SER A 180 -4.75 4.99 -12.90
C SER A 180 -4.70 6.17 -11.92
N VAL A 181 -3.51 6.68 -11.66
CA VAL A 181 -3.33 7.92 -10.91
C VAL A 181 -4.03 9.10 -11.61
N ASP A 182 -4.09 9.08 -12.95
CA ASP A 182 -4.80 10.10 -13.74
C ASP A 182 -6.33 10.10 -13.51
N ASP A 183 -6.88 8.96 -13.09
CA ASP A 183 -8.32 8.78 -12.81
C ASP A 183 -8.65 8.98 -11.33
N TYR A 184 -7.68 9.41 -10.53
CA TYR A 184 -7.89 9.59 -9.10
C TYR A 184 -8.92 10.67 -8.82
N SER A 185 -9.95 10.27 -8.07
CA SER A 185 -10.92 11.16 -7.44
C SER A 185 -11.33 10.52 -6.11
N GLU A 186 -11.41 11.28 -5.04
CA GLU A 186 -11.87 10.77 -3.73
C GLU A 186 -13.32 10.28 -3.72
N PHE A 187 -14.08 10.64 -4.75
CA PHE A 187 -15.49 10.29 -4.88
C PHE A 187 -15.74 9.06 -5.76
N VAL A 188 -14.71 8.27 -6.07
CA VAL A 188 -14.84 7.03 -6.86
C VAL A 188 -14.60 5.81 -5.98
#